data_aa729d8cd2d7be6132eb49db61dc88bf
#
_entry.id   aa729d8cd2d7be6132eb49db61dc88bf
#
_cell.length_a   1.000
_cell.length_b   1.000
_cell.length_c   1.000
_cell.angle_alpha   90.00
_cell.angle_beta   90.00
_cell.angle_gamma   90.00
#
_symmetry.space_group_name_H-M   'P 1'
#
loop_
_entity.id
_entity.type
_entity.pdbx_description
1 polymer ?
#
loop_
_entity_poly.entity_id
_entity_poly.type
_entity_poly.pdbx_seq_one_letter_code
_entity_poly.pdbx_strand_id
1 'polypeptide(L)'
;MIMKYNFDKIPNRRGTNSLKWDVDRKELPMWVADMDFETVPEVQEALVQRVAHGVYGYSVIPDEWADSYVNWWEKRHHFRMDPKKLIFTTGVIPALSSAVRKLTTPAENVLIQTPVYNNFFNSIRNNGRNVVENELLYDGKEYRVDWEKLEQQLADPQTTLMILCNPQNPAGNIWDYETLARIGALCKQYDVIVVSDEIHCDLTKPGTEYIPFVSVDDTCRDISVTCIAPTKTFNLAGLQTAAVYAENSILHHRMWRQLNTDEVAEPNAFAIQATIAAFQYGEEWLDELREYVEKNKQYVTEFLQEKIPLIHPVAGDATYLMWLDCRKITESGRQFAKFIRKTSGLYVSGGNQYGKGGEGFLRVNVATSKLVVEDGMQRLYESVDAWLKEEKISK
;
A
#
# COMPACT_ATOMS: atom_id res chain seq x y z
N MET A 1 -23.33 -4.98 15.86
CA MET A 1 -22.52 -4.37 16.92
C MET A 1 -22.60 -2.85 16.76
N ILE A 2 -22.77 -2.07 17.83
CA ILE A 2 -22.75 -0.61 17.74
C ILE A 2 -21.26 -0.22 17.68
N MET A 3 -20.84 0.46 16.62
CA MET A 3 -19.44 0.92 16.45
C MET A 3 -19.16 2.03 17.47
N LYS A 4 -18.00 2.01 18.09
CA LYS A 4 -17.52 3.04 19.02
C LYS A 4 -17.06 4.27 18.25
N TYR A 5 -16.48 4.07 17.05
CA TYR A 5 -15.95 5.13 16.20
C TYR A 5 -16.93 5.47 15.08
N ASN A 6 -17.07 6.76 14.79
CA ASN A 6 -18.02 7.25 13.78
C ASN A 6 -17.29 7.55 12.46
N PHE A 7 -17.20 6.57 11.56
CA PHE A 7 -16.61 6.71 10.24
C PHE A 7 -17.53 7.39 9.19
N ASP A 8 -18.79 7.66 9.51
CA ASP A 8 -19.66 8.47 8.65
C ASP A 8 -19.33 9.96 8.77
N LYS A 9 -18.75 10.40 9.90
CA LYS A 9 -18.31 11.77 10.12
C LYS A 9 -16.87 11.93 9.63
N ILE A 10 -16.72 12.58 8.48
CA ILE A 10 -15.39 12.94 7.95
C ILE A 10 -15.12 14.43 8.18
N PRO A 11 -13.87 14.81 8.55
CA PRO A 11 -13.48 16.22 8.67
C PRO A 11 -13.40 16.87 7.30
N ASN A 12 -13.64 18.19 7.25
CA ASN A 12 -13.37 18.96 6.04
C ASN A 12 -11.86 19.05 5.80
N ARG A 13 -11.41 18.48 4.68
CA ARG A 13 -9.99 18.47 4.29
C ARG A 13 -9.63 19.50 3.22
N ARG A 14 -10.60 20.28 2.72
CA ARG A 14 -10.35 21.35 1.72
C ARG A 14 -9.77 22.58 2.40
N GLY A 15 -8.73 23.17 1.77
CA GLY A 15 -8.00 24.30 2.32
C GLY A 15 -7.06 23.95 3.47
N THR A 16 -6.67 22.68 3.58
CA THR A 16 -5.73 22.18 4.62
C THR A 16 -4.39 21.71 4.05
N ASN A 17 -4.06 22.09 2.84
CA ASN A 17 -2.93 21.59 2.07
C ASN A 17 -3.00 20.06 1.82
N SER A 18 -4.21 19.50 1.74
CA SER A 18 -4.42 18.09 1.47
C SER A 18 -4.15 17.76 0.01
N LEU A 19 -3.18 16.90 -0.27
CA LEU A 19 -2.89 16.41 -1.63
C LEU A 19 -4.15 15.80 -2.30
N LYS A 20 -4.99 15.14 -1.51
CA LYS A 20 -6.22 14.50 -1.99
C LYS A 20 -7.33 15.52 -2.25
N TRP A 21 -7.58 16.45 -1.31
CA TRP A 21 -8.78 17.28 -1.30
C TRP A 21 -8.61 18.72 -1.78
N ASP A 22 -7.38 19.25 -1.88
CA ASP A 22 -7.13 20.59 -2.43
C ASP A 22 -7.08 20.55 -3.96
N VAL A 23 -8.19 20.09 -4.53
CA VAL A 23 -8.52 20.01 -5.96
C VAL A 23 -9.72 20.91 -6.26
N ASP A 24 -10.20 20.99 -7.51
CA ASP A 24 -11.37 21.81 -7.86
C ASP A 24 -12.58 21.44 -6.96
N ARG A 25 -13.36 22.46 -6.57
CA ARG A 25 -14.50 22.28 -5.64
C ARG A 25 -15.57 21.31 -6.14
N LYS A 26 -15.70 21.15 -7.45
CA LYS A 26 -16.65 20.23 -8.08
C LYS A 26 -16.13 18.78 -8.12
N GLU A 27 -14.83 18.59 -7.89
CA GLU A 27 -14.23 17.28 -7.93
C GLU A 27 -14.43 16.49 -6.63
N LEU A 28 -14.69 15.21 -6.78
CA LEU A 28 -14.76 14.21 -5.71
C LEU A 28 -13.51 13.32 -5.78
N PRO A 29 -12.49 13.52 -4.92
CA PRO A 29 -11.25 12.79 -5.01
C PRO A 29 -11.33 11.43 -4.31
N MET A 30 -11.16 10.35 -5.09
CA MET A 30 -11.05 8.96 -4.62
C MET A 30 -9.77 8.30 -5.17
N TRP A 31 -8.68 9.06 -5.37
CA TRP A 31 -7.47 8.61 -6.05
C TRP A 31 -6.25 8.37 -5.14
N VAL A 32 -6.05 9.21 -4.12
CA VAL A 32 -4.90 9.06 -3.18
C VAL A 32 -5.16 7.94 -2.19
N ALA A 33 -4.14 7.15 -1.89
CA ALA A 33 -4.19 6.10 -0.89
C ALA A 33 -3.93 6.66 0.54
N ASP A 34 -4.79 7.59 0.98
CA ASP A 34 -4.99 8.01 2.36
C ASP A 34 -6.47 7.93 2.72
N MET A 35 -6.81 7.92 4.00
CA MET A 35 -8.19 7.84 4.46
C MET A 35 -8.78 9.23 4.70
N ASP A 36 -10.11 9.33 4.71
CA ASP A 36 -10.80 10.56 5.10
C ASP A 36 -11.25 10.57 6.57
N PHE A 37 -10.90 9.54 7.31
CA PHE A 37 -11.21 9.37 8.74
C PHE A 37 -10.16 10.05 9.62
N GLU A 38 -10.60 10.54 10.77
CA GLU A 38 -9.68 10.91 11.86
C GLU A 38 -8.95 9.66 12.35
N THR A 39 -7.69 9.82 12.76
CA THR A 39 -6.91 8.73 13.36
C THR A 39 -7.42 8.38 14.76
N VAL A 40 -6.81 7.40 15.38
CA VAL A 40 -7.08 6.96 16.76
C VAL A 40 -7.04 8.16 17.73
N PRO A 41 -8.04 8.38 18.60
CA PRO A 41 -8.07 9.53 19.51
C PRO A 41 -6.81 9.67 20.37
N GLU A 42 -6.27 8.57 20.86
CA GLU A 42 -5.06 8.55 21.69
C GLU A 42 -3.80 8.99 20.91
N VAL A 43 -3.78 8.79 19.60
CA VAL A 43 -2.74 9.39 18.73
C VAL A 43 -2.86 10.90 18.70
N GLN A 44 -4.09 11.42 18.57
CA GLN A 44 -4.32 12.87 18.59
C GLN A 44 -3.89 13.47 19.94
N GLU A 45 -4.24 12.82 21.05
CA GLU A 45 -3.83 13.25 22.40
C GLU A 45 -2.31 13.30 22.55
N ALA A 46 -1.60 12.25 22.14
CA ALA A 46 -0.13 12.19 22.17
C ALA A 46 0.51 13.33 21.36
N LEU A 47 -0.05 13.63 20.19
CA LEU A 47 0.40 14.73 19.33
C LEU A 47 0.12 16.09 19.97
N VAL A 48 -1.05 16.31 20.57
CA VAL A 48 -1.38 17.55 21.28
C VAL A 48 -0.43 17.79 22.46
N GLN A 49 -0.13 16.75 23.25
CA GLN A 49 0.85 16.86 24.34
C GLN A 49 2.23 17.24 23.80
N ARG A 50 2.66 16.66 22.67
CA ARG A 50 3.93 17.00 22.04
C ARG A 50 3.96 18.44 21.52
N VAL A 51 2.87 18.92 20.94
CA VAL A 51 2.71 20.32 20.52
C VAL A 51 2.76 21.26 21.74
N ALA A 52 2.06 20.93 22.82
CA ALA A 52 2.03 21.74 24.05
C ALA A 52 3.39 21.88 24.73
N HIS A 53 4.28 20.91 24.57
CA HIS A 53 5.67 20.98 25.06
C HIS A 53 6.46 22.13 24.42
N GLY A 54 6.23 22.45 23.14
CA GLY A 54 6.72 23.66 22.46
C GLY A 54 8.21 23.65 22.06
N VAL A 55 8.97 22.55 22.32
CA VAL A 55 10.39 22.41 21.92
C VAL A 55 10.52 21.23 20.96
N TYR A 56 10.91 21.50 19.71
CA TYR A 56 10.97 20.52 18.61
C TYR A 56 12.42 20.24 18.21
N GLY A 57 13.26 19.87 19.21
CA GLY A 57 14.64 19.44 18.97
C GLY A 57 14.72 18.03 18.42
N TYR A 58 15.94 17.50 18.32
CA TYR A 58 16.18 16.13 17.88
C TYR A 58 15.51 15.12 18.82
N SER A 59 14.97 14.06 18.24
CA SER A 59 14.27 13.01 18.97
C SER A 59 15.15 11.75 19.04
N VAL A 60 15.10 11.05 20.17
CA VAL A 60 15.65 9.69 20.29
C VAL A 60 14.59 8.67 19.86
N ILE A 61 15.03 7.47 19.52
CA ILE A 61 14.17 6.31 19.31
C ILE A 61 14.26 5.46 20.58
N PRO A 62 13.26 5.51 21.47
CA PRO A 62 13.28 4.76 22.73
C PRO A 62 12.94 3.30 22.51
N ASP A 63 13.26 2.43 23.46
CA ASP A 63 12.96 0.99 23.39
C ASP A 63 11.46 0.73 23.23
N GLU A 64 10.61 1.57 23.83
CA GLU A 64 9.14 1.48 23.74
C GLU A 64 8.64 1.57 22.29
N TRP A 65 9.37 2.24 21.39
CA TRP A 65 9.02 2.27 19.97
C TRP A 65 9.19 0.89 19.34
N ALA A 66 10.31 0.22 19.56
CA ALA A 66 10.54 -1.13 19.07
C ALA A 66 9.56 -2.13 19.71
N ASP A 67 9.35 -2.03 21.01
CA ASP A 67 8.41 -2.88 21.76
C ASP A 67 6.97 -2.73 21.23
N SER A 68 6.56 -1.53 20.81
CA SER A 68 5.24 -1.31 20.23
C SER A 68 5.05 -2.08 18.92
N TYR A 69 6.06 -2.13 18.04
CA TYR A 69 6.06 -2.97 16.85
C TYR A 69 6.04 -4.46 17.19
N VAL A 70 6.92 -4.90 18.10
CA VAL A 70 7.01 -6.31 18.50
C VAL A 70 5.68 -6.82 19.04
N ASN A 71 5.07 -6.08 19.98
CA ASN A 71 3.80 -6.47 20.59
C ASN A 71 2.66 -6.48 19.58
N TRP A 72 2.60 -5.49 18.67
CA TRP A 72 1.61 -5.42 17.62
C TRP A 72 1.72 -6.61 16.66
N TRP A 73 2.92 -6.88 16.17
CA TRP A 73 3.17 -7.94 15.20
C TRP A 73 2.98 -9.35 15.80
N GLU A 74 3.41 -9.57 17.02
CA GLU A 74 3.15 -10.82 17.73
C GLU A 74 1.64 -11.07 17.88
N LYS A 75 0.89 -10.04 18.25
CA LYS A 75 -0.55 -10.14 18.46
C LYS A 75 -1.35 -10.27 17.17
N ARG A 76 -1.02 -9.49 16.14
CA ARG A 76 -1.83 -9.36 14.92
C ARG A 76 -1.39 -10.31 13.80
N HIS A 77 -0.11 -10.65 13.73
CA HIS A 77 0.49 -11.42 12.64
C HIS A 77 1.21 -12.68 13.12
N HIS A 78 1.09 -13.04 14.39
CA HIS A 78 1.68 -14.23 15.00
C HIS A 78 3.20 -14.37 14.77
N PHE A 79 3.87 -13.25 14.60
CA PHE A 79 5.31 -13.19 14.39
C PHE A 79 5.97 -12.24 15.40
N ARG A 80 6.83 -12.80 16.26
CA ARG A 80 7.60 -12.04 17.24
C ARG A 80 8.91 -11.58 16.65
N MET A 81 9.04 -10.28 16.41
CA MET A 81 10.28 -9.65 15.95
C MET A 81 11.33 -9.57 17.07
N ASP A 82 12.63 -9.63 16.71
CA ASP A 82 13.70 -9.16 17.60
C ASP A 82 13.71 -7.61 17.58
N PRO A 83 13.48 -6.92 18.72
CA PRO A 83 13.45 -5.46 18.76
C PRO A 83 14.76 -4.83 18.29
N LYS A 84 15.91 -5.52 18.44
CA LYS A 84 17.22 -5.06 18.00
C LYS A 84 17.42 -5.10 16.48
N LYS A 85 16.53 -5.75 15.78
CA LYS A 85 16.55 -5.86 14.30
C LYS A 85 15.63 -4.85 13.62
N LEU A 86 14.90 -4.04 14.37
CA LEU A 86 14.10 -2.93 13.88
C LEU A 86 14.95 -1.68 13.69
N ILE A 87 14.79 -1.01 12.56
CA ILE A 87 15.46 0.24 12.22
C ILE A 87 14.38 1.25 11.84
N PHE A 88 14.39 2.41 12.49
CA PHE A 88 13.49 3.52 12.12
C PHE A 88 13.83 4.05 10.72
N THR A 89 12.79 4.46 10.00
CA THR A 89 12.92 5.23 8.75
C THR A 89 11.74 6.20 8.59
N THR A 90 11.93 7.27 7.83
CA THR A 90 10.91 8.30 7.58
C THR A 90 9.77 7.82 6.68
N GLY A 91 9.87 6.63 6.09
CA GLY A 91 8.81 6.04 5.25
C GLY A 91 9.28 4.81 4.51
N VAL A 92 8.32 4.00 4.02
CA VAL A 92 8.61 2.79 3.25
C VAL A 92 9.27 3.13 1.92
N ILE A 93 8.83 4.16 1.20
CA ILE A 93 9.45 4.54 -0.08
C ILE A 93 10.91 5.03 0.07
N PRO A 94 11.26 5.87 1.07
CA PRO A 94 12.66 6.13 1.41
C PRO A 94 13.45 4.85 1.70
N ALA A 95 12.89 3.92 2.48
CA ALA A 95 13.53 2.63 2.78
C ALA A 95 13.78 1.78 1.53
N LEU A 96 12.80 1.67 0.63
CA LEU A 96 12.94 0.97 -0.65
C LEU A 96 14.04 1.59 -1.52
N SER A 97 14.09 2.92 -1.61
CA SER A 97 15.12 3.63 -2.36
C SER A 97 16.53 3.37 -1.77
N SER A 98 16.64 3.36 -0.44
CA SER A 98 17.88 3.01 0.28
C SER A 98 18.27 1.56 0.05
N ALA A 99 17.31 0.62 0.09
CA ALA A 99 17.54 -0.80 -0.19
C ALA A 99 18.06 -1.00 -1.62
N VAL A 100 17.41 -0.40 -2.61
CA VAL A 100 17.85 -0.45 -4.02
C VAL A 100 19.29 0.05 -4.16
N ARG A 101 19.65 1.17 -3.55
CA ARG A 101 21.04 1.69 -3.59
C ARG A 101 22.05 0.77 -2.94
N LYS A 102 21.68 0.18 -1.79
CA LYS A 102 22.62 -0.57 -0.95
C LYS A 102 22.78 -2.02 -1.33
N LEU A 103 21.70 -2.64 -1.81
CA LEU A 103 21.65 -4.09 -2.03
C LEU A 103 21.89 -4.47 -3.49
N THR A 104 21.97 -3.47 -4.37
CA THR A 104 22.28 -3.65 -5.80
C THR A 104 23.37 -2.69 -6.24
N THR A 105 23.97 -2.94 -7.42
CA THR A 105 24.88 -2.02 -8.11
C THR A 105 24.18 -1.28 -9.26
N PRO A 106 24.69 -0.13 -9.73
CA PRO A 106 24.12 0.57 -10.89
C PRO A 106 23.98 -0.35 -12.11
N ALA A 107 22.87 -0.19 -12.83
CA ALA A 107 22.47 -0.98 -13.99
C ALA A 107 22.06 -2.43 -13.74
N GLU A 108 22.11 -2.92 -12.51
CA GLU A 108 21.47 -4.21 -12.17
C GLU A 108 19.94 -4.13 -12.27
N ASN A 109 19.33 -5.28 -12.40
CA ASN A 109 17.90 -5.47 -12.51
C ASN A 109 17.25 -5.58 -11.13
N VAL A 110 16.13 -4.88 -10.96
CA VAL A 110 15.24 -5.03 -9.81
C VAL A 110 13.88 -5.53 -10.33
N LEU A 111 13.47 -6.70 -9.88
CA LEU A 111 12.23 -7.34 -10.28
C LEU A 111 11.06 -6.84 -9.43
N ILE A 112 9.94 -6.53 -10.09
CA ILE A 112 8.65 -6.19 -9.48
C ILE A 112 7.53 -6.95 -10.18
N GLN A 113 6.50 -7.36 -9.45
CA GLN A 113 5.33 -8.06 -9.98
C GLN A 113 4.22 -7.05 -10.31
N THR A 114 3.96 -6.84 -11.61
CA THR A 114 2.97 -5.85 -12.08
C THR A 114 1.60 -6.47 -12.38
N PRO A 115 0.49 -5.69 -12.25
CA PRO A 115 0.43 -4.27 -11.88
C PRO A 115 0.78 -4.05 -10.40
N VAL A 116 1.58 -3.00 -10.10
CA VAL A 116 2.05 -2.71 -8.74
C VAL A 116 2.22 -1.20 -8.52
N TYR A 117 2.34 -0.79 -7.27
CA TYR A 117 2.49 0.59 -6.86
C TYR A 117 3.59 1.33 -7.65
N ASN A 118 3.18 2.41 -8.30
CA ASN A 118 4.02 3.14 -9.27
C ASN A 118 5.32 3.71 -8.69
N ASN A 119 5.40 3.98 -7.38
CA ASN A 119 6.64 4.47 -6.78
C ASN A 119 7.75 3.41 -6.71
N PHE A 120 7.45 2.13 -6.89
CA PHE A 120 8.51 1.12 -7.04
C PHE A 120 9.35 1.38 -8.29
N PHE A 121 8.71 1.71 -9.40
CA PHE A 121 9.40 2.11 -10.63
C PHE A 121 10.32 3.31 -10.41
N ASN A 122 9.83 4.32 -9.65
CA ASN A 122 10.61 5.52 -9.33
C ASN A 122 11.79 5.18 -8.42
N SER A 123 11.58 4.36 -7.37
CA SER A 123 12.65 3.93 -6.45
C SER A 123 13.75 3.15 -7.18
N ILE A 124 13.42 2.42 -8.25
CA ILE A 124 14.38 1.69 -9.05
C ILE A 124 15.09 2.62 -10.05
N ARG A 125 14.33 3.32 -10.91
CA ARG A 125 14.87 4.13 -12.00
C ARG A 125 15.67 5.35 -11.52
N ASN A 126 15.17 6.05 -10.49
CA ASN A 126 15.84 7.22 -9.93
C ASN A 126 17.18 6.86 -9.26
N ASN A 127 17.38 5.59 -8.94
CA ASN A 127 18.63 5.08 -8.38
C ASN A 127 19.52 4.40 -9.44
N GLY A 128 19.21 4.53 -10.75
CA GLY A 128 20.04 4.04 -11.84
C GLY A 128 20.04 2.51 -12.02
N ARG A 129 18.94 1.84 -11.63
CA ARG A 129 18.73 0.40 -11.83
C ARG A 129 17.65 0.17 -12.88
N ASN A 130 17.66 -1.02 -13.47
CA ASN A 130 16.68 -1.43 -14.46
C ASN A 130 15.47 -2.06 -13.78
N VAL A 131 14.27 -1.75 -14.29
CA VAL A 131 13.03 -2.40 -13.86
C VAL A 131 12.80 -3.65 -14.69
N VAL A 132 12.65 -4.79 -14.03
CA VAL A 132 12.15 -6.03 -14.63
C VAL A 132 10.73 -6.26 -14.17
N GLU A 133 9.78 -6.17 -15.10
CA GLU A 133 8.35 -6.37 -14.83
C GLU A 133 7.98 -7.85 -15.02
N ASN A 134 7.68 -8.53 -13.92
CA ASN A 134 7.03 -9.82 -13.90
C ASN A 134 5.51 -9.59 -13.87
N GLU A 135 4.89 -9.61 -15.04
CA GLU A 135 3.45 -9.39 -15.15
C GLU A 135 2.69 -10.57 -14.56
N LEU A 136 1.81 -10.30 -13.61
CA LEU A 136 0.92 -11.28 -13.01
C LEU A 136 -0.14 -11.74 -14.03
N LEU A 137 -0.50 -13.00 -13.99
CA LEU A 137 -1.56 -13.57 -14.82
C LEU A 137 -2.91 -13.20 -14.23
N TYR A 138 -3.76 -12.56 -15.03
CA TYR A 138 -5.13 -12.20 -14.66
C TYR A 138 -6.15 -13.06 -15.42
N ASP A 139 -6.94 -13.84 -14.69
CA ASP A 139 -7.92 -14.78 -15.26
C ASP A 139 -9.31 -14.16 -15.47
N GLY A 140 -9.49 -12.87 -15.20
CA GLY A 140 -10.76 -12.15 -15.25
C GLY A 140 -11.40 -11.96 -13.87
N LYS A 141 -10.81 -12.53 -12.81
CA LYS A 141 -11.28 -12.43 -11.43
C LYS A 141 -10.15 -12.09 -10.45
N GLU A 142 -9.03 -12.78 -10.53
CA GLU A 142 -7.91 -12.66 -9.61
C GLU A 142 -6.57 -12.71 -10.32
N TYR A 143 -5.51 -12.26 -9.66
CA TYR A 143 -4.14 -12.34 -10.14
C TYR A 143 -3.41 -13.54 -9.56
N ARG A 144 -2.55 -14.15 -10.39
CA ARG A 144 -1.67 -15.27 -10.01
C ARG A 144 -0.26 -15.03 -10.53
N VAL A 145 0.72 -15.65 -9.89
CA VAL A 145 2.12 -15.58 -10.30
C VAL A 145 2.34 -16.39 -11.59
N ASP A 146 2.99 -15.80 -12.58
CA ASP A 146 3.56 -16.50 -13.73
C ASP A 146 4.90 -17.12 -13.31
N TRP A 147 4.86 -18.36 -12.88
CA TRP A 147 6.00 -19.05 -12.30
C TRP A 147 7.15 -19.28 -13.28
N GLU A 148 6.82 -19.62 -14.52
CA GLU A 148 7.85 -19.87 -15.56
C GLU A 148 8.61 -18.59 -15.88
N LYS A 149 7.88 -17.50 -16.08
CA LYS A 149 8.45 -16.18 -16.34
C LYS A 149 9.20 -15.62 -15.14
N LEU A 150 8.68 -15.83 -13.92
CA LEU A 150 9.36 -15.42 -12.69
C LEU A 150 10.72 -16.11 -12.57
N GLU A 151 10.76 -17.43 -12.70
CA GLU A 151 12.01 -18.20 -12.61
C GLU A 151 13.01 -17.79 -13.68
N GLN A 152 12.58 -17.64 -14.94
CA GLN A 152 13.42 -17.15 -16.03
C GLN A 152 14.04 -15.78 -15.73
N GLN A 153 13.27 -14.86 -15.15
CA GLN A 153 13.72 -13.51 -14.83
C GLN A 153 14.65 -13.47 -13.62
N LEU A 154 14.42 -14.32 -12.62
CA LEU A 154 15.32 -14.48 -11.47
C LEU A 154 16.65 -15.15 -11.85
N ALA A 155 16.62 -16.06 -12.84
CA ALA A 155 17.82 -16.74 -13.33
C ALA A 155 18.79 -15.83 -14.13
N ASP A 156 18.34 -14.61 -14.51
CA ASP A 156 19.24 -13.63 -15.10
C ASP A 156 20.24 -13.13 -14.03
N PRO A 157 21.56 -13.30 -14.21
CA PRO A 157 22.56 -12.90 -13.21
C PRO A 157 22.60 -11.38 -12.96
N GLN A 158 21.94 -10.57 -13.77
CA GLN A 158 21.75 -9.14 -13.52
C GLN A 158 20.59 -8.87 -12.56
N THR A 159 19.71 -9.83 -12.30
CA THR A 159 18.59 -9.66 -11.37
C THR A 159 19.06 -10.00 -9.95
N THR A 160 19.24 -9.00 -9.12
CA THR A 160 19.84 -9.13 -7.77
C THR A 160 18.89 -8.77 -6.63
N LEU A 161 17.75 -8.11 -6.96
CA LEU A 161 16.75 -7.69 -5.99
C LEU A 161 15.34 -7.90 -6.54
N MET A 162 14.44 -8.36 -5.68
CA MET A 162 13.00 -8.36 -5.93
C MET A 162 12.31 -7.46 -4.91
N ILE A 163 11.43 -6.55 -5.34
CA ILE A 163 10.52 -5.83 -4.46
C ILE A 163 9.17 -6.55 -4.50
N LEU A 164 8.82 -7.19 -3.39
CA LEU A 164 7.54 -7.88 -3.19
C LEU A 164 6.55 -6.93 -2.50
N CYS A 165 5.33 -6.82 -3.02
CA CYS A 165 4.23 -6.09 -2.41
C CYS A 165 3.23 -7.08 -1.80
N ASN A 166 3.16 -7.15 -0.47
CA ASN A 166 2.27 -8.10 0.22
C ASN A 166 1.73 -7.50 1.53
N PRO A 167 0.43 -7.19 1.61
CA PRO A 167 -0.61 -7.27 0.56
C PRO A 167 -0.35 -6.36 -0.64
N GLN A 168 -0.79 -6.80 -1.81
CA GLN A 168 -0.49 -6.15 -3.07
C GLN A 168 -1.40 -4.94 -3.33
N ASN A 169 -0.82 -3.83 -3.76
CA ASN A 169 -1.49 -2.65 -4.27
C ASN A 169 -1.18 -2.54 -5.78
N PRO A 170 -2.17 -2.53 -6.70
CA PRO A 170 -3.54 -2.03 -6.49
C PRO A 170 -4.63 -3.08 -6.23
N ALA A 171 -4.39 -4.37 -6.49
CA ALA A 171 -5.46 -5.38 -6.54
C ALA A 171 -5.93 -5.87 -5.16
N GLY A 172 -5.11 -5.70 -4.11
CA GLY A 172 -5.46 -6.17 -2.76
C GLY A 172 -5.21 -7.67 -2.53
N ASN A 173 -4.41 -8.33 -3.39
CA ASN A 173 -4.04 -9.73 -3.20
C ASN A 173 -3.26 -9.91 -1.91
N ILE A 174 -3.53 -11.00 -1.21
CA ILE A 174 -2.71 -11.55 -0.13
C ILE A 174 -2.14 -12.85 -0.65
N TRP A 175 -0.80 -12.99 -0.60
CA TRP A 175 -0.15 -14.22 -1.03
C TRP A 175 -0.22 -15.26 0.08
N ASP A 176 -0.59 -16.49 -0.28
CA ASP A 176 -0.61 -17.63 0.64
C ASP A 176 0.81 -18.15 0.95
N TYR A 177 0.88 -19.05 1.94
CA TYR A 177 2.12 -19.64 2.42
C TYR A 177 2.92 -20.32 1.28
N GLU A 178 2.26 -21.11 0.43
CA GLU A 178 2.91 -21.87 -0.65
C GLU A 178 3.49 -20.92 -1.70
N THR A 179 2.75 -19.87 -2.05
CA THR A 179 3.23 -18.82 -2.98
C THR A 179 4.45 -18.11 -2.42
N LEU A 180 4.40 -17.67 -1.16
CA LEU A 180 5.50 -16.95 -0.52
C LEU A 180 6.75 -17.85 -0.36
N ALA A 181 6.57 -19.10 0.08
CA ALA A 181 7.65 -20.08 0.24
C ALA A 181 8.33 -20.37 -1.12
N ARG A 182 7.55 -20.52 -2.19
CA ARG A 182 8.08 -20.74 -3.54
C ARG A 182 8.84 -19.53 -4.07
N ILE A 183 8.33 -18.30 -3.84
CA ILE A 183 9.07 -17.06 -4.17
C ILE A 183 10.40 -17.05 -3.41
N GLY A 184 10.38 -17.33 -2.10
CA GLY A 184 11.59 -17.39 -1.27
C GLY A 184 12.62 -18.41 -1.78
N ALA A 185 12.16 -19.62 -2.09
CA ALA A 185 13.02 -20.69 -2.61
C ALA A 185 13.68 -20.31 -3.95
N LEU A 186 12.92 -19.73 -4.90
CA LEU A 186 13.44 -19.26 -6.18
C LEU A 186 14.44 -18.11 -6.00
N CYS A 187 14.10 -17.12 -5.18
CA CYS A 187 15.01 -16.00 -4.89
C CYS A 187 16.33 -16.50 -4.25
N LYS A 188 16.25 -17.44 -3.32
CA LYS A 188 17.45 -18.06 -2.71
C LYS A 188 18.28 -18.84 -3.72
N GLN A 189 17.64 -19.59 -4.61
CA GLN A 189 18.31 -20.38 -5.65
C GLN A 189 19.16 -19.51 -6.59
N TYR A 190 18.70 -18.29 -6.87
CA TYR A 190 19.34 -17.37 -7.80
C TYR A 190 20.03 -16.17 -7.11
N ASP A 191 20.28 -16.25 -5.80
CA ASP A 191 20.94 -15.23 -5.00
C ASP A 191 20.27 -13.83 -5.07
N VAL A 192 18.93 -13.80 -5.20
CA VAL A 192 18.13 -12.57 -5.24
C VAL A 192 17.64 -12.21 -3.84
N ILE A 193 17.91 -10.99 -3.39
CA ILE A 193 17.40 -10.47 -2.12
C ILE A 193 15.94 -10.01 -2.30
N VAL A 194 15.08 -10.27 -1.31
CA VAL A 194 13.69 -9.82 -1.31
C VAL A 194 13.53 -8.62 -0.39
N VAL A 195 13.03 -7.51 -0.92
CA VAL A 195 12.52 -6.39 -0.11
C VAL A 195 11.01 -6.47 -0.11
N SER A 196 10.42 -6.85 1.02
CA SER A 196 8.99 -7.02 1.17
C SER A 196 8.36 -5.71 1.68
N ASP A 197 7.54 -5.07 0.84
CA ASP A 197 6.69 -3.95 1.24
C ASP A 197 5.38 -4.48 1.83
N GLU A 198 5.29 -4.40 3.15
CA GLU A 198 4.19 -4.92 3.95
C GLU A 198 3.37 -3.80 4.61
N ILE A 199 3.40 -2.60 4.03
CA ILE A 199 2.71 -1.41 4.57
C ILE A 199 1.19 -1.56 4.70
N HIS A 200 0.60 -2.53 4.00
CA HIS A 200 -0.84 -2.83 4.01
C HIS A 200 -1.21 -4.05 4.87
N CYS A 201 -0.27 -4.65 5.61
CA CYS A 201 -0.45 -5.91 6.34
C CYS A 201 -1.66 -5.93 7.29
N ASP A 202 -1.98 -4.82 7.94
CA ASP A 202 -3.10 -4.70 8.88
C ASP A 202 -4.47 -4.50 8.21
N LEU A 203 -4.47 -4.11 6.93
CA LEU A 203 -5.67 -3.69 6.20
C LEU A 203 -6.28 -4.86 5.41
N THR A 204 -6.44 -5.99 6.06
CA THR A 204 -7.07 -7.19 5.49
C THR A 204 -8.57 -7.18 5.74
N LYS A 205 -9.31 -7.88 4.89
CA LYS A 205 -10.73 -8.16 5.12
C LYS A 205 -10.92 -8.86 6.47
N PRO A 206 -11.96 -8.53 7.27
CA PRO A 206 -12.24 -9.23 8.51
C PRO A 206 -12.29 -10.76 8.32
N GLY A 207 -11.55 -11.48 9.17
CA GLY A 207 -11.44 -12.94 9.10
C GLY A 207 -10.42 -13.48 8.09
N THR A 208 -9.72 -12.64 7.35
CA THR A 208 -8.62 -13.04 6.46
C THR A 208 -7.28 -12.89 7.16
N GLU A 209 -6.49 -13.96 7.15
CA GLU A 209 -5.12 -13.96 7.66
C GLU A 209 -4.14 -13.37 6.63
N TYR A 210 -3.12 -12.71 7.17
CA TYR A 210 -1.97 -12.22 6.43
C TYR A 210 -0.71 -12.92 6.96
N ILE A 211 0.18 -13.32 6.05
CA ILE A 211 1.43 -13.99 6.39
C ILE A 211 2.60 -13.07 6.06
N PRO A 212 3.38 -12.62 7.08
CA PRO A 212 4.62 -11.89 6.84
C PRO A 212 5.63 -12.72 6.05
N PHE A 213 6.27 -12.17 5.03
CA PHE A 213 7.25 -12.91 4.23
C PHE A 213 8.39 -13.48 5.08
N VAL A 214 8.86 -12.70 6.03
CA VAL A 214 9.92 -13.09 6.97
C VAL A 214 9.54 -14.25 7.90
N SER A 215 8.25 -14.53 8.08
CA SER A 215 7.76 -15.58 8.98
C SER A 215 7.54 -16.93 8.29
N VAL A 216 7.60 -16.97 6.96
CA VAL A 216 7.26 -18.17 6.17
C VAL A 216 8.19 -19.34 6.51
N ASP A 217 9.50 -19.16 6.35
CA ASP A 217 10.53 -20.16 6.66
C ASP A 217 11.89 -19.50 6.90
N ASP A 218 12.90 -20.31 7.21
CA ASP A 218 14.28 -19.85 7.44
C ASP A 218 14.91 -19.24 6.17
N THR A 219 14.53 -19.71 4.99
CA THR A 219 15.00 -19.17 3.71
C THR A 219 14.48 -17.77 3.49
N CYS A 220 13.17 -17.55 3.61
CA CYS A 220 12.53 -16.24 3.50
C CYS A 220 13.10 -15.27 4.53
N ARG A 221 13.36 -15.74 5.75
CA ARG A 221 13.95 -14.96 6.85
C ARG A 221 15.36 -14.49 6.52
N ASP A 222 16.20 -15.39 5.94
CA ASP A 222 17.61 -15.11 5.64
C ASP A 222 17.80 -14.10 4.49
N ILE A 223 16.91 -14.11 3.49
CA ILE A 223 17.08 -13.31 2.27
C ILE A 223 16.26 -12.02 2.26
N SER A 224 15.50 -11.72 3.31
CA SER A 224 14.53 -10.62 3.25
C SER A 224 14.89 -9.39 4.08
N VAL A 225 14.38 -8.27 3.59
CA VAL A 225 14.27 -6.99 4.27
C VAL A 225 12.78 -6.61 4.23
N THR A 226 12.14 -6.49 5.39
CA THR A 226 10.73 -6.17 5.52
C THR A 226 10.53 -4.69 5.83
N CYS A 227 9.68 -4.01 5.06
CA CYS A 227 9.33 -2.60 5.24
C CYS A 227 7.89 -2.49 5.74
N ILE A 228 7.71 -1.88 6.91
CA ILE A 228 6.43 -1.78 7.63
C ILE A 228 6.19 -0.38 8.16
N ALA A 229 4.93 0.00 8.33
CA ALA A 229 4.59 1.31 8.87
C ALA A 229 3.15 1.36 9.42
N PRO A 230 2.89 2.13 10.49
CA PRO A 230 1.52 2.41 10.97
C PRO A 230 0.77 3.38 10.07
N THR A 231 1.44 3.96 9.07
CA THR A 231 0.95 5.11 8.31
C THR A 231 -0.26 4.83 7.44
N LYS A 232 -0.39 3.61 6.90
CA LYS A 232 -1.59 3.19 6.15
C LYS A 232 -2.67 2.65 7.07
N THR A 233 -2.28 1.92 8.10
CA THR A 233 -3.17 1.34 9.10
C THR A 233 -3.96 2.42 9.84
N PHE A 234 -3.29 3.50 10.27
CA PHE A 234 -3.87 4.53 11.15
C PHE A 234 -3.94 5.92 10.51
N ASN A 235 -3.82 6.02 9.18
CA ASN A 235 -3.91 7.30 8.44
C ASN A 235 -2.88 8.35 8.88
N LEU A 236 -1.62 7.95 9.08
CA LEU A 236 -0.52 8.77 9.60
C LEU A 236 0.55 9.12 8.56
N ALA A 237 0.22 9.06 7.25
CA ALA A 237 1.22 9.23 6.17
C ALA A 237 2.00 10.55 6.27
N GLY A 238 1.35 11.63 6.71
CA GLY A 238 1.98 12.95 6.89
C GLY A 238 2.98 13.04 8.04
N LEU A 239 3.01 12.04 8.94
CA LEU A 239 3.94 12.00 10.09
C LEU A 239 5.29 11.33 9.75
N GLN A 240 5.42 10.72 8.57
CA GLN A 240 6.69 10.19 8.06
C GLN A 240 7.37 9.24 9.05
N THR A 241 6.74 8.11 9.34
CA THR A 241 7.22 7.07 10.24
C THR A 241 7.05 5.69 9.64
N ALA A 242 8.09 4.88 9.68
CA ALA A 242 8.11 3.49 9.24
C ALA A 242 9.25 2.74 9.95
N ALA A 243 9.31 1.44 9.77
CA ALA A 243 10.40 0.60 10.22
C ALA A 243 10.87 -0.35 9.11
N VAL A 244 12.15 -0.67 9.15
CA VAL A 244 12.78 -1.74 8.40
C VAL A 244 13.15 -2.84 9.37
N TYR A 245 12.81 -4.08 9.05
CA TYR A 245 13.19 -5.27 9.79
C TYR A 245 14.02 -6.21 8.91
N ALA A 246 15.12 -6.72 9.42
CA ALA A 246 15.92 -7.74 8.76
C ALA A 246 16.55 -8.67 9.78
N GLU A 247 16.17 -9.95 9.76
CA GLU A 247 16.70 -10.96 10.68
C GLU A 247 18.17 -11.26 10.40
N ASN A 248 18.54 -11.37 9.11
CA ASN A 248 19.92 -11.57 8.68
C ASN A 248 20.78 -10.36 9.09
N SER A 249 21.82 -10.62 9.90
CA SER A 249 22.68 -9.56 10.47
C SER A 249 23.44 -8.75 9.43
N ILE A 250 23.76 -9.35 8.27
CA ILE A 250 24.45 -8.67 7.17
C ILE A 250 23.47 -7.70 6.48
N LEU A 251 22.26 -8.16 6.18
CA LEU A 251 21.22 -7.31 5.59
C LEU A 251 20.82 -6.19 6.55
N HIS A 252 20.63 -6.50 7.85
CA HIS A 252 20.36 -5.52 8.88
C HIS A 252 21.44 -4.43 8.93
N HIS A 253 22.73 -4.83 9.00
CA HIS A 253 23.85 -3.87 9.04
C HIS A 253 23.90 -3.02 7.75
N ARG A 254 23.70 -3.64 6.57
CA ARG A 254 23.67 -2.92 5.29
C ARG A 254 22.56 -1.88 5.27
N MET A 255 21.35 -2.25 5.70
CA MET A 255 20.22 -1.33 5.74
C MET A 255 20.43 -0.21 6.77
N TRP A 256 20.86 -0.55 7.98
CA TRP A 256 21.17 0.44 9.00
C TRP A 256 22.18 1.50 8.49
N ARG A 257 23.28 1.06 7.88
CA ARG A 257 24.27 1.95 7.28
C ARG A 257 23.68 2.84 6.18
N GLN A 258 22.87 2.29 5.31
CA GLN A 258 22.33 3.04 4.20
C GLN A 258 21.27 4.06 4.62
N LEU A 259 20.36 3.69 5.51
CA LEU A 259 19.33 4.60 6.03
C LEU A 259 19.95 5.81 6.74
N ASN A 260 21.05 5.58 7.48
CA ASN A 260 21.82 6.67 8.09
C ASN A 260 22.57 7.50 7.04
N THR A 261 23.15 6.89 6.01
CA THR A 261 23.83 7.61 4.93
C THR A 261 22.88 8.51 4.15
N ASP A 262 21.63 8.06 3.98
CA ASP A 262 20.57 8.78 3.27
C ASP A 262 19.83 9.79 4.17
N GLU A 263 20.20 9.86 5.46
CA GLU A 263 19.60 10.75 6.47
C GLU A 263 18.07 10.54 6.65
N VAL A 264 17.62 9.29 6.49
CA VAL A 264 16.19 8.91 6.65
C VAL A 264 15.94 8.04 7.89
N ALA A 265 16.92 7.88 8.76
CA ALA A 265 16.84 7.11 9.99
C ALA A 265 16.55 7.96 11.26
N GLU A 266 16.39 9.26 11.11
CA GLU A 266 16.11 10.16 12.22
C GLU A 266 14.64 10.56 12.27
N PRO A 267 13.93 10.38 13.40
CA PRO A 267 12.53 10.71 13.53
C PRO A 267 12.31 12.22 13.70
N ASN A 268 11.25 12.73 13.08
CA ASN A 268 10.72 14.04 13.42
C ASN A 268 10.07 14.03 14.82
N ALA A 269 9.76 15.22 15.34
CA ALA A 269 9.29 15.41 16.71
C ALA A 269 7.96 14.71 17.07
N PHE A 270 7.22 14.17 16.09
CA PHE A 270 5.88 13.59 16.25
C PHE A 270 5.83 12.09 15.94
N ALA A 271 6.76 11.59 15.15
CA ALA A 271 6.76 10.24 14.60
C ALA A 271 6.70 9.14 15.66
N ILE A 272 7.53 9.28 16.71
CA ILE A 272 7.69 8.25 17.76
C ILE A 272 6.42 8.12 18.59
N GLN A 273 5.93 9.24 19.15
CA GLN A 273 4.74 9.25 20.00
C GLN A 273 3.50 8.77 19.25
N ALA A 274 3.36 9.19 18.00
CA ALA A 274 2.24 8.75 17.16
C ALA A 274 2.29 7.23 16.89
N THR A 275 3.48 6.68 16.61
CA THR A 275 3.65 5.24 16.37
C THR A 275 3.32 4.41 17.61
N ILE A 276 3.87 4.80 18.78
CA ILE A 276 3.62 4.11 20.03
C ILE A 276 2.13 4.14 20.38
N ALA A 277 1.51 5.32 20.34
CA ALA A 277 0.09 5.46 20.66
C ALA A 277 -0.80 4.66 19.68
N ALA A 278 -0.48 4.67 18.37
CA ALA A 278 -1.23 3.95 17.35
C ALA A 278 -1.23 2.43 17.61
N PHE A 279 -0.08 1.82 17.85
CA PHE A 279 0.00 0.39 18.11
C PHE A 279 -0.50 0.00 19.52
N GLN A 280 -0.36 0.87 20.48
CA GLN A 280 -0.82 0.60 21.85
C GLN A 280 -2.34 0.65 22.00
N TYR A 281 -3.01 1.56 21.31
CA TYR A 281 -4.43 1.86 21.50
C TYR A 281 -5.31 1.65 20.26
N GLY A 282 -4.71 1.41 19.09
CA GLY A 282 -5.44 1.45 17.81
C GLY A 282 -6.17 0.17 17.41
N GLU A 283 -6.09 -0.92 18.19
CA GLU A 283 -6.62 -2.22 17.78
C GLU A 283 -8.12 -2.20 17.50
N GLU A 284 -8.94 -1.74 18.46
CA GLU A 284 -10.38 -1.67 18.32
C GLU A 284 -10.80 -0.73 17.18
N TRP A 285 -10.10 0.41 17.05
CA TRP A 285 -10.31 1.35 15.95
C TRP A 285 -10.04 0.71 14.59
N LEU A 286 -8.95 -0.05 14.47
CA LEU A 286 -8.61 -0.75 13.24
C LEU A 286 -9.65 -1.84 12.88
N ASP A 287 -10.10 -2.62 13.86
CA ASP A 287 -11.07 -3.68 13.60
C ASP A 287 -12.41 -3.08 13.12
N GLU A 288 -12.88 -2.01 13.74
CA GLU A 288 -14.08 -1.29 13.28
C GLU A 288 -13.87 -0.62 11.90
N LEU A 289 -12.67 -0.07 11.63
CA LEU A 289 -12.31 0.46 10.31
C LEU A 289 -12.40 -0.62 9.23
N ARG A 290 -11.83 -1.81 9.48
CA ARG A 290 -11.84 -2.92 8.52
C ARG A 290 -13.27 -3.35 8.18
N GLU A 291 -14.13 -3.45 9.20
CA GLU A 291 -15.56 -3.73 9.02
C GLU A 291 -16.28 -2.64 8.20
N TYR A 292 -15.96 -1.37 8.45
CA TYR A 292 -16.54 -0.25 7.73
C TYR A 292 -16.10 -0.22 6.25
N VAL A 293 -14.81 -0.39 6.00
CA VAL A 293 -14.24 -0.45 4.64
C VAL A 293 -14.81 -1.63 3.87
N GLU A 294 -14.97 -2.79 4.50
CA GLU A 294 -15.57 -3.96 3.84
C GLU A 294 -17.03 -3.71 3.42
N LYS A 295 -17.82 -3.02 4.25
CA LYS A 295 -19.19 -2.60 3.86
C LYS A 295 -19.18 -1.64 2.66
N ASN A 296 -18.21 -0.73 2.60
CA ASN A 296 -18.05 0.15 1.43
C ASN A 296 -17.69 -0.64 0.17
N LYS A 297 -16.77 -1.62 0.28
CA LYS A 297 -16.41 -2.50 -0.85
C LYS A 297 -17.61 -3.34 -1.33
N GLN A 298 -18.40 -3.88 -0.41
CA GLN A 298 -19.61 -4.62 -0.73
C GLN A 298 -20.62 -3.74 -1.47
N TYR A 299 -20.88 -2.53 -0.98
CA TYR A 299 -21.75 -1.57 -1.65
C TYR A 299 -21.29 -1.27 -3.09
N VAL A 300 -20.00 -0.98 -3.29
CA VAL A 300 -19.44 -0.73 -4.63
C VAL A 300 -19.62 -1.95 -5.53
N THR A 301 -19.39 -3.15 -5.02
CA THR A 301 -19.53 -4.39 -5.79
C THR A 301 -20.98 -4.61 -6.24
N GLU A 302 -21.94 -4.46 -5.31
CA GLU A 302 -23.38 -4.58 -5.59
C GLU A 302 -23.85 -3.51 -6.58
N PHE A 303 -23.44 -2.25 -6.39
CA PHE A 303 -23.76 -1.16 -7.30
C PHE A 303 -23.25 -1.41 -8.72
N LEU A 304 -22.00 -1.87 -8.88
CA LEU A 304 -21.42 -2.19 -10.18
C LEU A 304 -22.18 -3.33 -10.85
N GLN A 305 -22.49 -4.41 -10.13
CA GLN A 305 -23.26 -5.54 -10.65
C GLN A 305 -24.64 -5.12 -11.15
N GLU A 306 -25.34 -4.25 -10.43
CA GLU A 306 -26.69 -3.81 -10.78
C GLU A 306 -26.70 -2.72 -11.88
N LYS A 307 -25.83 -1.71 -11.75
CA LYS A 307 -25.90 -0.50 -12.59
C LYS A 307 -24.87 -0.46 -13.72
N ILE A 308 -23.69 -1.07 -13.54
CA ILE A 308 -22.58 -1.00 -14.49
C ILE A 308 -21.97 -2.40 -14.71
N PRO A 309 -22.70 -3.41 -15.20
CA PRO A 309 -22.22 -4.79 -15.28
C PRO A 309 -21.04 -5.00 -16.24
N LEU A 310 -20.61 -3.95 -16.94
CA LEU A 310 -19.41 -3.95 -17.78
C LEU A 310 -18.12 -3.69 -16.98
N ILE A 311 -18.23 -3.20 -15.74
CA ILE A 311 -17.12 -2.99 -14.82
C ILE A 311 -17.30 -3.93 -13.63
N HIS A 312 -16.23 -4.60 -13.22
CA HIS A 312 -16.27 -5.44 -12.02
C HIS A 312 -14.98 -5.30 -11.20
N PRO A 313 -15.08 -5.40 -9.88
CA PRO A 313 -13.90 -5.36 -9.03
C PRO A 313 -13.11 -6.65 -9.19
N VAL A 314 -11.78 -6.52 -9.18
CA VAL A 314 -10.85 -7.64 -9.06
C VAL A 314 -10.94 -8.19 -7.64
N ALA A 315 -10.88 -9.51 -7.48
CA ALA A 315 -10.87 -10.14 -6.16
C ALA A 315 -9.59 -9.77 -5.39
N GLY A 316 -9.77 -9.31 -4.16
CA GLY A 316 -8.67 -8.93 -3.28
C GLY A 316 -9.16 -8.69 -1.86
N ASP A 317 -8.53 -9.36 -0.88
CA ASP A 317 -8.97 -9.37 0.51
C ASP A 317 -8.17 -8.39 1.40
N ALA A 318 -7.45 -7.44 0.78
CA ALA A 318 -6.72 -6.40 1.50
C ALA A 318 -6.89 -5.01 0.94
N THR A 319 -6.34 -4.05 1.64
CA THR A 319 -6.35 -2.60 1.40
C THR A 319 -7.75 -1.98 1.43
N TYR A 320 -7.81 -0.67 1.43
CA TYR A 320 -9.05 0.11 1.21
C TYR A 320 -9.16 0.64 -0.22
N LEU A 321 -8.39 0.02 -1.13
CA LEU A 321 -8.36 0.34 -2.55
C LEU A 321 -9.10 -0.74 -3.31
N MET A 322 -9.90 -0.34 -4.29
CA MET A 322 -10.56 -1.27 -5.20
C MET A 322 -9.95 -1.13 -6.58
N TRP A 323 -9.62 -2.25 -7.18
CA TRP A 323 -9.11 -2.36 -8.54
C TRP A 323 -10.25 -2.82 -9.45
N LEU A 324 -10.65 -1.96 -10.39
CA LEU A 324 -11.82 -2.16 -11.22
C LEU A 324 -11.40 -2.52 -12.63
N ASP A 325 -11.82 -3.68 -13.12
CA ASP A 325 -11.63 -4.11 -14.50
C ASP A 325 -12.65 -3.39 -15.42
N CYS A 326 -12.15 -2.49 -16.25
CA CYS A 326 -12.92 -1.70 -17.22
C CYS A 326 -12.64 -2.12 -18.68
N ARG A 327 -11.94 -3.24 -18.92
CA ARG A 327 -11.50 -3.67 -20.27
C ARG A 327 -12.64 -3.95 -21.24
N LYS A 328 -13.86 -4.18 -20.77
CA LYS A 328 -15.05 -4.26 -21.63
C LYS A 328 -15.52 -2.89 -22.14
N ILE A 329 -15.00 -1.79 -21.58
CA ILE A 329 -15.38 -0.41 -21.91
C ILE A 329 -14.23 0.32 -22.58
N THR A 330 -12.98 0.09 -22.15
CA THR A 330 -11.82 0.86 -22.59
C THR A 330 -10.55 0.02 -22.57
N GLU A 331 -9.67 0.28 -23.53
CA GLU A 331 -8.30 -0.25 -23.54
C GLU A 331 -7.32 0.62 -22.69
N SER A 332 -7.75 1.84 -22.32
CA SER A 332 -6.90 2.80 -21.60
C SER A 332 -7.58 3.37 -20.36
N GLY A 333 -7.27 2.80 -19.19
CA GLY A 333 -7.71 3.33 -17.91
C GLY A 333 -7.31 4.78 -17.68
N ARG A 334 -6.16 5.24 -18.25
CA ARG A 334 -5.73 6.64 -18.17
C ARG A 334 -6.69 7.57 -18.92
N GLN A 335 -7.07 7.23 -20.15
CA GLN A 335 -8.00 8.06 -20.93
C GLN A 335 -9.38 8.07 -20.28
N PHE A 336 -9.83 6.91 -19.83
CA PHE A 336 -11.12 6.75 -19.17
C PHE A 336 -11.17 7.52 -17.83
N ALA A 337 -10.15 7.45 -16.98
CA ALA A 337 -10.07 8.24 -15.75
C ALA A 337 -10.10 9.76 -16.01
N LYS A 338 -9.41 10.24 -17.06
CA LYS A 338 -9.48 11.64 -17.48
C LYS A 338 -10.88 12.06 -17.93
N PHE A 339 -11.55 11.19 -18.68
CA PHE A 339 -12.91 11.42 -19.14
C PHE A 339 -13.88 11.49 -17.96
N ILE A 340 -13.82 10.53 -17.04
CA ILE A 340 -14.64 10.50 -15.82
C ILE A 340 -14.45 11.79 -15.03
N ARG A 341 -13.21 12.21 -14.79
CA ARG A 341 -12.91 13.45 -14.07
C ARG A 341 -13.50 14.69 -14.75
N LYS A 342 -13.43 14.75 -16.08
CA LYS A 342 -13.98 15.88 -16.87
C LYS A 342 -15.51 15.88 -16.86
N THR A 343 -16.15 14.73 -16.93
CA THR A 343 -17.61 14.58 -17.09
C THR A 343 -18.34 14.77 -15.78
N SER A 344 -17.94 14.09 -14.72
CA SER A 344 -18.65 14.08 -13.43
C SER A 344 -17.85 14.68 -12.27
N GLY A 345 -16.58 15.00 -12.49
CA GLY A 345 -15.66 15.46 -11.43
C GLY A 345 -15.17 14.34 -10.52
N LEU A 346 -15.51 13.06 -10.76
CA LEU A 346 -14.95 11.97 -10.00
C LEU A 346 -13.48 11.77 -10.37
N TYR A 347 -12.59 11.92 -9.38
CA TYR A 347 -11.16 11.79 -9.59
C TYR A 347 -10.66 10.44 -9.04
N VAL A 348 -10.37 9.52 -9.94
CA VAL A 348 -9.83 8.17 -9.69
C VAL A 348 -8.49 7.99 -10.41
N SER A 349 -7.76 6.94 -10.08
CA SER A 349 -6.48 6.63 -10.73
C SER A 349 -6.69 5.70 -11.92
N GLY A 350 -6.14 6.06 -13.10
CA GLY A 350 -6.06 5.18 -14.24
C GLY A 350 -4.97 4.13 -14.08
N GLY A 351 -5.25 2.90 -14.49
CA GLY A 351 -4.41 1.74 -14.21
C GLY A 351 -3.05 1.71 -14.92
N ASN A 352 -2.90 2.42 -16.02
CA ASN A 352 -1.64 2.46 -16.79
C ASN A 352 -0.40 2.91 -15.98
N GLN A 353 -0.58 3.58 -14.83
CA GLN A 353 0.54 4.00 -13.98
C GLN A 353 1.12 2.86 -13.13
N TYR A 354 0.43 1.72 -13.06
CA TYR A 354 0.84 0.57 -12.23
C TYR A 354 1.68 -0.46 -12.99
N GLY A 355 2.12 -0.14 -14.22
CA GLY A 355 2.91 -1.02 -15.07
C GLY A 355 2.06 -1.93 -15.95
N LYS A 356 2.71 -2.95 -16.50
CA LYS A 356 2.06 -3.95 -17.37
C LYS A 356 0.90 -4.64 -16.66
N GLY A 357 -0.15 -4.95 -17.42
CA GLY A 357 -1.37 -5.54 -16.88
C GLY A 357 -2.30 -4.54 -16.17
N GLY A 358 -1.93 -3.23 -16.14
CA GLY A 358 -2.78 -2.17 -15.58
C GLY A 358 -3.63 -1.43 -16.61
N GLU A 359 -3.44 -1.69 -17.91
CA GLU A 359 -4.22 -1.06 -18.98
C GLU A 359 -5.70 -1.46 -18.86
N GLY A 360 -6.58 -0.51 -19.06
CA GLY A 360 -8.03 -0.77 -18.97
C GLY A 360 -8.58 -0.94 -17.54
N PHE A 361 -7.79 -0.63 -16.52
CA PHE A 361 -8.23 -0.68 -15.13
C PHE A 361 -8.31 0.72 -14.49
N LEU A 362 -9.10 0.82 -13.42
CA LEU A 362 -9.17 1.98 -12.53
C LEU A 362 -8.90 1.55 -11.09
N ARG A 363 -8.23 2.43 -10.31
CA ARG A 363 -8.12 2.25 -8.86
C ARG A 363 -8.94 3.29 -8.13
N VAL A 364 -9.79 2.85 -7.21
CA VAL A 364 -10.70 3.67 -6.40
C VAL A 364 -10.38 3.48 -4.92
N ASN A 365 -10.26 4.57 -4.17
CA ASN A 365 -10.12 4.54 -2.72
C ASN A 365 -11.51 4.64 -2.07
N VAL A 366 -11.85 3.67 -1.24
CA VAL A 366 -13.14 3.59 -0.53
C VAL A 366 -13.04 3.83 0.99
N ALA A 367 -11.85 4.27 1.47
CA ALA A 367 -11.66 4.68 2.87
C ALA A 367 -12.18 6.12 3.10
N THR A 368 -13.47 6.27 2.98
CA THR A 368 -14.22 7.51 3.18
C THR A 368 -15.63 7.17 3.66
N SER A 369 -16.47 8.16 4.01
CA SER A 369 -17.84 7.88 4.45
C SER A 369 -18.67 7.21 3.36
N LYS A 370 -19.67 6.44 3.79
CA LYS A 370 -20.61 5.77 2.89
C LYS A 370 -21.25 6.75 1.89
N LEU A 371 -21.65 7.93 2.33
CA LEU A 371 -22.24 8.94 1.44
C LEU A 371 -21.30 9.40 0.32
N VAL A 372 -20.00 9.52 0.61
CA VAL A 372 -18.98 9.85 -0.41
C VAL A 372 -18.80 8.70 -1.40
N VAL A 373 -18.85 7.46 -0.91
CA VAL A 373 -18.77 6.27 -1.81
C VAL A 373 -20.01 6.22 -2.71
N GLU A 374 -21.19 6.47 -2.17
CA GLU A 374 -22.45 6.51 -2.94
C GLU A 374 -22.41 7.60 -4.04
N ASP A 375 -22.00 8.83 -3.70
CA ASP A 375 -21.82 9.92 -4.68
C ASP A 375 -20.77 9.54 -5.75
N GLY A 376 -19.64 8.92 -5.32
CA GLY A 376 -18.60 8.46 -6.25
C GLY A 376 -19.10 7.42 -7.25
N MET A 377 -19.90 6.45 -6.81
CA MET A 377 -20.46 5.43 -7.68
C MET A 377 -21.54 5.98 -8.63
N GLN A 378 -22.35 6.92 -8.16
CA GLN A 378 -23.32 7.60 -9.03
C GLN A 378 -22.61 8.41 -10.14
N ARG A 379 -21.54 9.15 -9.81
CA ARG A 379 -20.71 9.88 -10.78
C ARG A 379 -20.01 8.96 -11.77
N LEU A 380 -19.56 7.77 -11.31
CA LEU A 380 -19.01 6.76 -12.20
C LEU A 380 -20.06 6.26 -13.19
N TYR A 381 -21.29 5.96 -12.74
CA TYR A 381 -22.38 5.52 -13.59
C TYR A 381 -22.72 6.55 -14.69
N GLU A 382 -22.87 7.82 -14.32
CA GLU A 382 -23.13 8.91 -15.26
C GLU A 382 -22.00 9.06 -16.29
N SER A 383 -20.75 8.89 -15.87
CA SER A 383 -19.60 8.97 -16.75
C SER A 383 -19.52 7.78 -17.71
N VAL A 384 -19.86 6.56 -17.27
CA VAL A 384 -19.91 5.37 -18.12
C VAL A 384 -21.01 5.51 -19.18
N ASP A 385 -22.19 5.98 -18.80
CA ASP A 385 -23.30 6.22 -19.75
C ASP A 385 -22.91 7.25 -20.84
N ALA A 386 -22.24 8.33 -20.43
CA ALA A 386 -21.73 9.34 -21.36
C ALA A 386 -20.64 8.77 -22.30
N TRP A 387 -19.67 8.00 -21.74
CA TRP A 387 -18.61 7.37 -22.53
C TRP A 387 -19.16 6.43 -23.61
N LEU A 388 -20.09 5.56 -23.24
CA LEU A 388 -20.70 4.62 -24.18
C LEU A 388 -21.54 5.30 -25.28
N LYS A 389 -22.11 6.48 -25.00
CA LYS A 389 -22.80 7.30 -25.99
C LYS A 389 -21.83 7.94 -26.99
N GLU A 390 -20.69 8.48 -26.51
CA GLU A 390 -19.67 9.05 -27.39
C GLU A 390 -19.03 7.99 -28.30
N GLU A 391 -18.74 6.78 -27.80
CA GLU A 391 -18.21 5.69 -28.63
C GLU A 391 -19.19 5.20 -29.70
N LYS A 392 -20.49 5.22 -29.43
CA LYS A 392 -21.52 4.87 -30.44
C LYS A 392 -21.66 5.91 -31.54
N ILE A 393 -21.33 7.17 -31.29
CA ILE A 393 -21.38 8.26 -32.27
C ILE A 393 -20.10 8.25 -33.15
N SER A 394 -19.00 7.70 -32.62
CA SER A 394 -17.69 7.67 -33.29
C SER A 394 -17.50 6.45 -34.21
N LYS A 395 -18.41 5.47 -34.18
CA LYS A 395 -18.49 4.30 -35.06
C LYS A 395 -19.59 4.45 -36.10
#